data_3c0e4f194a129a176450f6303e96b3bb
#
_entry.id   3c0e4f194a129a176450f6303e96b3bb
#
_cell.length_a   1.000
_cell.length_b   1.000
_cell.length_c   1.000
_cell.angle_alpha   90.00
_cell.angle_beta   90.00
_cell.angle_gamma   90.00
#
_symmetry.space_group_name_H-M   'P 1'
#
loop_
_entity.id
_entity.type
_entity.pdbx_description
1 polymer ?
#
loop_
_entity_poly.entity_id
_entity_poly.type
_entity_poly.pdbx_seq_one_letter_code
_entity_poly.pdbx_strand_id
1 'polypeptide(L)'
;MSSFIDRILATRIRVKQIAKSVDEVHAVQDRIEQLLKDMQQNLPHEFESKAQAIQGKIDSQLQIDSQLQNVHLTKADTQLHLLQMARLFNDNLYHLIFHREEIQTLHQSVFPQFANQHEGREIAVVGCGPTLKQYQPIPGAVHIGVNKSFQHPALELDYLFIQDYVSSKGYIEAANQYRRGQCQKFYGIILGAYEISIPAIQAIAANAYRYYVMVGYSPFCQDIQNNPLPNFNSITFSALAFALLTKPKRIYLVGCDTNESGYFDGQLNHMAQADLMHSISINKQGWNHFKNFIDIFYPDIEIVSVNPVGLKGLFKDIYQ
;
A
#
# COMPACT_ATOMS: atom_id res chain seq x y z
N MET A 1 10.81 23.79 -45.27
CA MET A 1 12.12 23.23 -44.87
C MET A 1 12.37 23.34 -43.35
N SER A 2 12.09 24.49 -42.70
CA SER A 2 12.27 24.70 -41.24
C SER A 2 11.55 23.61 -40.39
N SER A 3 10.28 23.37 -40.59
CA SER A 3 9.46 22.40 -39.80
C SER A 3 9.95 20.93 -39.87
N PHE A 4 10.63 20.53 -40.93
CA PHE A 4 11.20 19.20 -41.10
C PHE A 4 12.51 19.04 -40.30
N ILE A 5 13.35 20.07 -40.32
CA ILE A 5 14.60 20.11 -39.57
C ILE A 5 14.32 20.14 -38.06
N ASP A 6 13.31 20.89 -37.63
CA ASP A 6 12.90 20.95 -36.21
C ASP A 6 12.39 19.61 -35.70
N ARG A 7 11.67 18.85 -36.51
CA ARG A 7 11.22 17.48 -36.16
C ARG A 7 12.39 16.49 -36.04
N ILE A 8 13.39 16.59 -36.94
CA ILE A 8 14.59 15.73 -36.88
C ILE A 8 15.41 16.06 -35.62
N LEU A 9 15.58 17.35 -35.30
CA LEU A 9 16.28 17.78 -34.09
C LEU A 9 15.54 17.30 -32.82
N ALA A 10 14.24 17.46 -32.73
CA ALA A 10 13.43 16.98 -31.59
C ALA A 10 13.52 15.45 -31.45
N THR A 11 13.50 14.70 -32.56
CA THR A 11 13.66 13.24 -32.53
C THR A 11 15.07 12.85 -32.05
N ARG A 12 16.11 13.56 -32.51
CA ARG A 12 17.50 13.31 -32.08
C ARG A 12 17.73 13.60 -30.59
N ILE A 13 17.09 14.63 -30.06
CA ILE A 13 17.11 14.96 -28.63
C ILE A 13 16.41 13.86 -27.84
N ARG A 14 15.23 13.39 -28.27
CA ARG A 14 14.50 12.29 -27.62
C ARG A 14 15.30 10.98 -27.62
N VAL A 15 15.95 10.65 -28.76
CA VAL A 15 16.80 9.45 -28.85
C VAL A 15 17.99 9.52 -27.87
N LYS A 16 18.63 10.71 -27.75
CA LYS A 16 19.72 10.90 -26.78
C LYS A 16 19.22 10.81 -25.32
N GLN A 17 18.03 11.33 -25.03
CA GLN A 17 17.43 11.22 -23.71
C GLN A 17 17.10 9.75 -23.36
N ILE A 18 16.56 9.01 -24.33
CA ILE A 18 16.28 7.57 -24.17
C ILE A 18 17.57 6.78 -23.96
N ALA A 19 18.61 7.04 -24.74
CA ALA A 19 19.91 6.38 -24.56
C ALA A 19 20.49 6.64 -23.16
N LYS A 20 20.46 7.90 -22.70
CA LYS A 20 20.91 8.26 -21.34
C LYS A 20 20.10 7.52 -20.26
N SER A 21 18.77 7.42 -20.43
CA SER A 21 17.92 6.69 -19.49
C SER A 21 18.20 5.18 -19.49
N VAL A 22 18.60 4.60 -20.63
CA VAL A 22 19.01 3.20 -20.72
C VAL A 22 20.33 2.96 -19.99
N ASP A 23 21.31 3.86 -20.13
CA ASP A 23 22.57 3.78 -19.41
C ASP A 23 22.38 3.91 -17.88
N GLU A 24 21.47 4.80 -17.45
CA GLU A 24 21.09 4.96 -16.06
C GLU A 24 20.41 3.67 -15.51
N VAL A 25 19.59 3.00 -16.31
CA VAL A 25 18.95 1.72 -15.95
C VAL A 25 20.00 0.60 -15.82
N HIS A 26 20.97 0.51 -16.71
CA HIS A 26 22.05 -0.47 -16.60
C HIS A 26 22.88 -0.23 -15.34
N ALA A 27 23.23 1.02 -15.03
CA ALA A 27 23.96 1.36 -13.81
C ALA A 27 23.19 1.00 -12.53
N VAL A 28 21.86 1.12 -12.55
CA VAL A 28 20.99 0.68 -11.43
C VAL A 28 20.93 -0.84 -11.36
N GLN A 29 20.85 -1.52 -12.48
CA GLN A 29 20.84 -2.98 -12.54
C GLN A 29 22.14 -3.57 -11.98
N ASP A 30 23.29 -3.04 -12.38
CA ASP A 30 24.61 -3.43 -11.88
C ASP A 30 24.70 -3.22 -10.35
N ARG A 31 24.13 -2.11 -9.86
CA ARG A 31 24.13 -1.81 -8.43
C ARG A 31 23.18 -2.70 -7.63
N ILE A 32 22.05 -3.09 -8.21
CA ILE A 32 21.13 -4.08 -7.62
C ILE A 32 21.80 -5.45 -7.57
N GLU A 33 22.47 -5.88 -8.64
CA GLU A 33 23.22 -7.14 -8.64
C GLU A 33 24.35 -7.16 -7.61
N GLN A 34 25.04 -6.03 -7.42
CA GLN A 34 26.06 -5.91 -6.39
C GLN A 34 25.46 -5.96 -4.98
N LEU A 35 24.35 -5.25 -4.73
CA LEU A 35 23.64 -5.30 -3.45
C LEU A 35 23.09 -6.70 -3.14
N LEU A 36 22.57 -7.39 -4.14
CA LEU A 36 22.12 -8.78 -3.99
C LEU A 36 23.27 -9.72 -3.64
N LYS A 37 24.45 -9.54 -4.27
CA LYS A 37 25.66 -10.29 -3.91
C LYS A 37 26.14 -10.00 -2.49
N ASP A 38 26.14 -8.73 -2.10
CA ASP A 38 26.54 -8.30 -0.75
C ASP A 38 25.55 -8.81 0.31
N MET A 39 24.24 -8.83 -0.01
CA MET A 39 23.21 -9.43 0.84
C MET A 39 23.36 -10.95 0.94
N GLN A 40 23.65 -11.66 -0.14
CA GLN A 40 23.88 -13.10 -0.12
C GLN A 40 25.11 -13.51 0.70
N GLN A 41 26.15 -12.68 0.74
CA GLN A 41 27.35 -12.96 1.53
C GLN A 41 27.18 -12.72 3.04
N ASN A 42 26.21 -11.92 3.46
CA ASN A 42 26.02 -11.47 4.84
C ASN A 42 24.75 -12.00 5.53
N LEU A 43 23.94 -12.84 4.86
CA LEU A 43 22.72 -13.41 5.42
C LEU A 43 22.93 -14.81 6.00
N PRO A 44 22.31 -15.16 7.16
CA PRO A 44 22.34 -16.52 7.69
C PRO A 44 21.68 -17.51 6.73
N HIS A 45 22.18 -18.74 6.66
CA HIS A 45 21.76 -19.84 5.76
C HIS A 45 20.23 -20.10 5.72
N GLU A 46 19.53 -19.78 6.79
CA GLU A 46 18.07 -19.94 6.88
C GLU A 46 17.29 -18.94 5.99
N PHE A 47 17.90 -17.77 5.73
CA PHE A 47 17.32 -16.77 4.82
C PHE A 47 17.55 -17.14 3.35
N GLU A 48 18.66 -17.77 3.00
CA GLU A 48 18.94 -18.24 1.64
C GLU A 48 17.91 -19.28 1.17
N SER A 49 17.56 -20.23 2.02
CA SER A 49 16.55 -21.25 1.71
C SER A 49 15.15 -20.63 1.47
N LYS A 50 14.78 -19.63 2.28
CA LYS A 50 13.50 -18.90 2.11
C LYS A 50 13.53 -18.00 0.88
N ALA A 51 14.63 -17.32 0.60
CA ALA A 51 14.81 -16.49 -0.59
C ALA A 51 14.76 -17.32 -1.88
N GLN A 52 15.39 -18.50 -1.91
CA GLN A 52 15.32 -19.43 -3.05
C GLN A 52 13.89 -19.99 -3.26
N ALA A 53 13.16 -20.29 -2.18
CA ALA A 53 11.77 -20.72 -2.28
C ALA A 53 10.84 -19.61 -2.79
N ILE A 54 11.11 -18.36 -2.41
CA ILE A 54 10.37 -17.18 -2.92
C ILE A 54 10.73 -16.95 -4.38
N GLN A 55 12.00 -17.01 -4.75
CA GLN A 55 12.45 -16.87 -6.15
C GLN A 55 11.82 -17.94 -7.04
N GLY A 56 11.80 -19.20 -6.63
CA GLY A 56 11.15 -20.28 -7.39
C GLY A 56 9.63 -20.08 -7.56
N LYS A 57 8.94 -19.47 -6.58
CA LYS A 57 7.53 -19.11 -6.72
C LYS A 57 7.33 -17.91 -7.63
N ILE A 58 8.20 -16.91 -7.57
CA ILE A 58 8.18 -15.75 -8.48
C ILE A 58 8.40 -16.22 -9.92
N ASP A 59 9.37 -17.09 -10.16
CA ASP A 59 9.68 -17.62 -11.49
C ASP A 59 8.53 -18.46 -12.05
N SER A 60 7.87 -19.27 -11.22
CA SER A 60 6.68 -20.02 -11.61
C SER A 60 5.48 -19.11 -11.88
N GLN A 61 5.28 -18.03 -11.11
CA GLN A 61 4.22 -17.06 -11.36
C GLN A 61 4.47 -16.28 -12.65
N LEU A 62 5.72 -15.86 -12.91
CA LEU A 62 6.11 -15.21 -14.16
C LEU A 62 5.92 -16.13 -15.38
N GLN A 63 6.12 -17.44 -15.20
CA GLN A 63 5.87 -18.44 -16.23
C GLN A 63 4.38 -18.66 -16.52
N ILE A 64 3.52 -18.60 -15.49
CA ILE A 64 2.06 -18.64 -15.61
C ILE A 64 1.55 -17.36 -16.27
N ASP A 65 2.04 -16.18 -15.87
CA ASP A 65 1.66 -14.91 -16.48
C ASP A 65 2.09 -14.83 -17.95
N SER A 66 3.22 -15.42 -18.33
CA SER A 66 3.65 -15.49 -19.73
C SER A 66 2.74 -16.40 -20.58
N GLN A 67 2.09 -17.39 -19.98
CA GLN A 67 1.11 -18.25 -20.67
C GLN A 67 -0.29 -17.62 -20.77
N LEU A 68 -0.65 -16.70 -19.88
CA LEU A 68 -1.92 -15.96 -19.88
C LEU A 68 -1.91 -14.73 -20.80
N GLN A 69 -0.73 -14.26 -21.23
CA GLN A 69 -0.56 -13.08 -22.10
C GLN A 69 -0.55 -13.41 -23.59
N ASN A 70 -1.58 -14.08 -24.10
CA ASN A 70 -1.93 -13.96 -25.54
C ASN A 70 -2.72 -12.67 -25.84
N VAL A 71 -2.49 -11.60 -25.08
CA VAL A 71 -2.97 -10.25 -25.40
C VAL A 71 -1.78 -9.45 -25.91
N HIS A 72 -1.88 -8.95 -27.13
CA HIS A 72 -0.88 -8.19 -27.90
C HIS A 72 -0.35 -6.96 -27.17
N LEU A 73 0.48 -7.16 -26.14
CA LEU A 73 1.37 -6.09 -25.65
C LEU A 73 2.53 -6.00 -26.62
N THR A 74 2.72 -4.84 -27.23
CA THR A 74 3.88 -4.61 -28.09
C THR A 74 5.15 -4.65 -27.23
N LYS A 75 6.28 -5.02 -27.83
CA LYS A 75 7.59 -5.00 -27.15
C LYS A 75 7.89 -3.63 -26.51
N ALA A 76 7.37 -2.56 -27.11
CA ALA A 76 7.48 -1.19 -26.60
C ALA A 76 6.67 -0.99 -25.29
N ASP A 77 5.45 -1.55 -25.22
CA ASP A 77 4.60 -1.43 -24.01
C ASP A 77 5.21 -2.20 -22.83
N THR A 78 5.79 -3.37 -23.10
CA THR A 78 6.51 -4.16 -22.09
C THR A 78 7.75 -3.42 -21.58
N GLN A 79 8.55 -2.84 -22.50
CA GLN A 79 9.71 -2.05 -22.11
C GLN A 79 9.33 -0.80 -21.31
N LEU A 80 8.25 -0.10 -21.70
CA LEU A 80 7.75 1.06 -20.96
C LEU A 80 7.29 0.67 -19.56
N HIS A 81 6.58 -0.46 -19.44
CA HIS A 81 6.16 -0.95 -18.13
C HIS A 81 7.34 -1.32 -17.23
N LEU A 82 8.34 -2.02 -17.76
CA LEU A 82 9.57 -2.35 -17.01
C LEU A 82 10.34 -1.09 -16.60
N LEU A 83 10.42 -0.08 -17.46
CA LEU A 83 11.05 1.20 -17.12
C LEU A 83 10.30 1.96 -16.02
N GLN A 84 8.97 1.94 -16.07
CA GLN A 84 8.13 2.55 -15.02
C GLN A 84 8.31 1.83 -13.69
N MET A 85 8.34 0.49 -13.70
CA MET A 85 8.56 -0.32 -12.50
C MET A 85 9.98 -0.10 -11.92
N ALA A 86 11.00 -0.06 -12.77
CA ALA A 86 12.37 0.22 -12.35
C ALA A 86 12.51 1.62 -11.73
N ARG A 87 11.83 2.63 -12.30
CA ARG A 87 11.80 3.99 -11.76
C ARG A 87 11.12 4.05 -10.40
N LEU A 88 9.93 3.46 -10.27
CA LEU A 88 9.20 3.41 -9.00
C LEU A 88 10.01 2.68 -7.92
N PHE A 89 10.70 1.59 -8.29
CA PHE A 89 11.56 0.86 -7.38
C PHE A 89 12.76 1.71 -6.93
N ASN A 90 13.38 2.43 -7.86
CA ASN A 90 14.52 3.30 -7.56
C ASN A 90 14.13 4.49 -6.68
N ASP A 91 13.01 5.14 -6.98
CA ASP A 91 12.50 6.25 -6.17
C ASP A 91 12.15 5.76 -4.74
N ASN A 92 11.54 4.60 -4.63
CA ASN A 92 11.23 3.97 -3.35
C ASN A 92 12.48 3.60 -2.56
N LEU A 93 13.49 3.03 -3.21
CA LEU A 93 14.76 2.66 -2.58
C LEU A 93 15.51 3.89 -2.08
N TYR A 94 15.52 4.99 -2.86
CA TYR A 94 16.09 6.28 -2.46
C TYR A 94 15.45 6.77 -1.15
N HIS A 95 14.11 6.80 -1.08
CA HIS A 95 13.40 7.24 0.12
C HIS A 95 13.66 6.34 1.32
N LEU A 96 13.75 5.02 1.12
CA LEU A 96 14.08 4.07 2.18
C LEU A 96 15.49 4.29 2.76
N ILE A 97 16.46 4.53 1.90
CA ILE A 97 17.86 4.76 2.32
C ILE A 97 17.99 6.14 3.01
N PHE A 98 17.43 7.18 2.39
CA PHE A 98 17.59 8.57 2.87
C PHE A 98 16.86 8.85 4.18
N HIS A 99 15.67 8.23 4.37
CA HIS A 99 14.83 8.48 5.55
C HIS A 99 14.85 7.33 6.55
N ARG A 100 15.79 6.40 6.42
CA ARG A 100 15.85 5.20 7.27
C ARG A 100 15.86 5.52 8.76
N GLU A 101 16.72 6.43 9.19
CA GLU A 101 16.85 6.81 10.60
C GLU A 101 15.59 7.50 11.12
N GLU A 102 15.00 8.38 10.32
CA GLU A 102 13.75 9.07 10.65
C GLU A 102 12.58 8.10 10.80
N ILE A 103 12.45 7.14 9.84
CA ILE A 103 11.45 6.09 9.88
C ILE A 103 11.62 5.25 11.15
N GLN A 104 12.81 4.74 11.39
CA GLN A 104 13.12 3.91 12.56
C GLN A 104 12.83 4.67 13.87
N THR A 105 13.33 5.88 13.99
CA THR A 105 13.13 6.69 15.20
C THR A 105 11.64 6.90 15.49
N LEU A 106 10.86 7.28 14.48
CA LEU A 106 9.43 7.50 14.64
C LEU A 106 8.69 6.19 14.92
N HIS A 107 8.89 5.19 14.08
CA HIS A 107 8.14 3.94 14.17
C HIS A 107 8.44 3.13 15.43
N GLN A 108 9.71 3.13 15.89
CA GLN A 108 10.09 2.52 17.17
C GLN A 108 9.50 3.26 18.37
N SER A 109 9.22 4.55 18.25
CA SER A 109 8.51 5.29 19.31
C SER A 109 7.01 5.04 19.32
N VAL A 110 6.43 4.57 18.21
CA VAL A 110 4.98 4.42 18.02
C VAL A 110 4.52 2.96 18.10
N PHE A 111 5.06 2.06 17.29
CA PHE A 111 4.47 0.74 17.08
C PHE A 111 4.73 -0.32 18.16
N PRO A 112 5.87 -0.33 18.90
CA PRO A 112 6.13 -1.39 19.88
C PRO A 112 5.03 -1.56 20.94
N GLN A 113 4.40 -0.47 21.37
CA GLN A 113 3.33 -0.49 22.38
C GLN A 113 2.07 -1.24 21.90
N PHE A 114 1.89 -1.41 20.59
CA PHE A 114 0.74 -2.11 19.98
C PHE A 114 1.05 -3.57 19.64
N ALA A 115 2.31 -3.98 19.69
CA ALA A 115 2.70 -5.34 19.35
C ALA A 115 1.95 -6.36 20.22
N ASN A 116 1.31 -7.34 19.56
CA ASN A 116 0.51 -8.41 20.19
C ASN A 116 -0.69 -7.93 21.04
N GLN A 117 -1.06 -6.64 20.99
CA GLN A 117 -2.12 -6.07 21.86
C GLN A 117 -3.48 -6.74 21.66
N HIS A 118 -3.73 -7.29 20.47
CA HIS A 118 -4.98 -7.97 20.13
C HIS A 118 -4.77 -9.46 19.84
N GLU A 119 -3.77 -10.08 20.48
CA GLU A 119 -3.48 -11.49 20.29
C GLU A 119 -4.72 -12.35 20.54
N GLY A 120 -5.06 -13.19 19.55
CA GLY A 120 -6.22 -14.07 19.57
C GLY A 120 -7.59 -13.39 19.43
N ARG A 121 -7.65 -12.05 19.31
CA ARG A 121 -8.90 -11.30 19.07
C ARG A 121 -9.25 -11.28 17.58
N GLU A 122 -10.43 -10.78 17.28
CA GLU A 122 -10.90 -10.51 15.92
C GLU A 122 -10.80 -9.01 15.64
N ILE A 123 -10.36 -8.65 14.43
CA ILE A 123 -10.20 -7.27 13.97
C ILE A 123 -11.05 -7.07 12.72
N ALA A 124 -11.74 -5.95 12.61
CA ALA A 124 -12.36 -5.48 11.38
C ALA A 124 -11.56 -4.28 10.84
N VAL A 125 -10.92 -4.43 9.67
CA VAL A 125 -10.32 -3.33 8.93
C VAL A 125 -11.37 -2.75 8.00
N VAL A 126 -11.72 -1.48 8.23
CA VAL A 126 -12.87 -0.82 7.65
C VAL A 126 -12.44 0.23 6.65
N GLY A 127 -12.59 -0.10 5.35
CA GLY A 127 -12.45 0.82 4.22
C GLY A 127 -13.63 1.77 4.09
N CYS A 128 -13.65 2.53 2.98
CA CYS A 128 -14.70 3.51 2.70
C CYS A 128 -15.57 3.14 1.48
N GLY A 129 -15.44 1.92 0.96
CA GLY A 129 -16.18 1.50 -0.22
C GLY A 129 -17.69 1.37 0.02
N PRO A 130 -18.50 1.29 -1.05
CA PRO A 130 -19.97 1.30 -0.97
C PRO A 130 -20.58 0.22 -0.10
N THR A 131 -19.96 -0.97 -0.01
CA THR A 131 -20.47 -2.09 0.79
C THR A 131 -20.43 -1.83 2.30
N LEU A 132 -19.63 -0.85 2.75
CA LEU A 132 -19.65 -0.39 4.13
C LEU A 132 -21.05 0.04 4.58
N LYS A 133 -21.88 0.59 3.67
CA LYS A 133 -23.24 1.04 3.99
C LYS A 133 -24.12 -0.07 4.57
N GLN A 134 -23.86 -1.32 4.21
CA GLN A 134 -24.62 -2.49 4.65
C GLN A 134 -24.00 -3.20 5.85
N TYR A 135 -22.80 -2.78 6.26
CA TYR A 135 -22.07 -3.44 7.31
C TYR A 135 -22.73 -3.29 8.68
N GLN A 136 -22.92 -4.40 9.34
CA GLN A 136 -23.30 -4.48 10.75
C GLN A 136 -22.05 -4.80 11.59
N PRO A 137 -21.72 -3.97 12.59
CA PRO A 137 -20.52 -4.18 13.40
C PRO A 137 -20.48 -5.57 14.02
N ILE A 138 -19.37 -6.26 13.84
CA ILE A 138 -19.14 -7.60 14.40
C ILE A 138 -18.93 -7.44 15.91
N PRO A 139 -19.78 -8.07 16.75
CA PRO A 139 -19.70 -7.93 18.20
C PRO A 139 -18.35 -8.37 18.76
N GLY A 140 -17.71 -7.52 19.56
CA GLY A 140 -16.43 -7.80 20.21
C GLY A 140 -15.19 -7.70 19.31
N ALA A 141 -15.35 -7.45 18.02
CA ALA A 141 -14.22 -7.17 17.14
C ALA A 141 -13.63 -5.77 17.42
N VAL A 142 -12.31 -5.65 17.27
CA VAL A 142 -11.61 -4.36 17.26
C VAL A 142 -11.78 -3.73 15.88
N HIS A 143 -12.19 -2.47 15.80
CA HIS A 143 -12.43 -1.80 14.54
C HIS A 143 -11.30 -0.82 14.21
N ILE A 144 -10.63 -1.05 13.09
CA ILE A 144 -9.59 -0.17 12.52
C ILE A 144 -10.16 0.48 11.28
N GLY A 145 -10.56 1.74 11.37
CA GLY A 145 -11.11 2.48 10.24
C GLY A 145 -10.04 3.25 9.47
N VAL A 146 -10.34 3.56 8.21
CA VAL A 146 -9.51 4.42 7.39
C VAL A 146 -10.30 5.61 6.85
N ASN A 147 -9.64 6.76 6.70
CA ASN A 147 -10.20 7.97 6.13
C ASN A 147 -11.58 8.30 6.75
N LYS A 148 -12.61 8.50 5.92
CA LYS A 148 -13.95 8.89 6.36
C LYS A 148 -14.84 7.76 6.88
N SER A 149 -14.32 6.54 7.05
CA SER A 149 -15.09 5.42 7.62
C SER A 149 -15.68 5.71 9.01
N PHE A 150 -15.03 6.61 9.78
CA PHE A 150 -15.54 7.07 11.07
C PHE A 150 -16.88 7.81 11.01
N GLN A 151 -17.33 8.24 9.83
CA GLN A 151 -18.61 8.89 9.62
C GLN A 151 -19.77 7.90 9.49
N HIS A 152 -19.50 6.60 9.41
CA HIS A 152 -20.54 5.58 9.40
C HIS A 152 -21.25 5.52 10.76
N PRO A 153 -22.60 5.70 10.82
CA PRO A 153 -23.29 5.97 12.08
C PRO A 153 -23.31 4.80 13.07
N ALA A 154 -23.16 3.57 12.59
CA ALA A 154 -23.16 2.39 13.44
C ALA A 154 -21.76 1.96 13.91
N LEU A 155 -20.68 2.65 13.47
CA LEU A 155 -19.32 2.26 13.77
C LEU A 155 -18.74 3.03 14.96
N GLU A 156 -18.18 2.26 15.87
CA GLU A 156 -17.27 2.76 16.90
C GLU A 156 -15.87 2.23 16.62
N LEU A 157 -14.97 3.12 16.13
CA LEU A 157 -13.61 2.74 15.81
C LEU A 157 -12.71 2.82 17.04
N ASP A 158 -11.88 1.80 17.23
CA ASP A 158 -10.79 1.80 18.21
C ASP A 158 -9.55 2.53 17.66
N TYR A 159 -9.34 2.40 16.34
CA TYR A 159 -8.23 3.03 15.61
C TYR A 159 -8.72 3.68 14.34
N LEU A 160 -8.11 4.83 14.00
CA LEU A 160 -8.41 5.56 12.76
C LEU A 160 -7.12 5.98 12.05
N PHE A 161 -6.95 5.52 10.82
CA PHE A 161 -5.83 5.88 9.96
C PHE A 161 -6.24 6.93 8.93
N ILE A 162 -5.50 8.02 8.84
CA ILE A 162 -5.65 9.06 7.80
C ILE A 162 -4.27 9.36 7.23
N GLN A 163 -4.15 9.36 5.91
CA GLN A 163 -2.84 9.46 5.26
C GLN A 163 -2.67 10.76 4.47
N ASP A 164 -3.63 11.11 3.65
CA ASP A 164 -3.58 12.19 2.67
C ASP A 164 -4.39 13.39 3.14
N TYR A 165 -3.72 14.54 3.29
CA TYR A 165 -4.37 15.77 3.73
C TYR A 165 -5.28 16.36 2.67
N VAL A 166 -4.91 16.26 1.39
CA VAL A 166 -5.72 16.83 0.30
C VAL A 166 -7.10 16.17 0.26
N SER A 167 -7.14 14.83 0.33
CA SER A 167 -8.41 14.09 0.38
C SER A 167 -9.16 14.27 1.69
N SER A 168 -8.46 14.49 2.81
CA SER A 168 -9.06 14.57 4.15
C SER A 168 -9.45 15.96 4.59
N LYS A 169 -9.03 17.02 3.86
CA LYS A 169 -9.22 18.41 4.24
C LYS A 169 -10.67 18.77 4.63
N GLY A 170 -11.64 18.16 3.96
CA GLY A 170 -13.07 18.41 4.22
C GLY A 170 -13.60 17.77 5.51
N TYR A 171 -12.87 16.81 6.13
CA TYR A 171 -13.33 16.08 7.30
C TYR A 171 -12.26 15.92 8.41
N ILE A 172 -11.06 16.43 8.21
CA ILE A 172 -9.94 16.22 9.16
C ILE A 172 -10.24 16.77 10.56
N GLU A 173 -10.93 17.89 10.66
CA GLU A 173 -11.31 18.48 11.95
C GLU A 173 -12.34 17.60 12.68
N ALA A 174 -13.33 17.07 11.97
CA ALA A 174 -14.27 16.10 12.54
C ALA A 174 -13.54 14.81 12.99
N ALA A 175 -12.59 14.33 12.20
CA ALA A 175 -11.75 13.20 12.56
C ALA A 175 -10.91 13.48 13.82
N ASN A 176 -10.34 14.70 13.97
CA ASN A 176 -9.60 15.10 15.16
C ASN A 176 -10.44 15.00 16.44
N GLN A 177 -11.74 15.29 16.35
CA GLN A 177 -12.66 15.26 17.49
C GLN A 177 -13.34 13.89 17.68
N TYR A 178 -13.32 13.03 16.65
CA TYR A 178 -13.99 11.74 16.70
C TYR A 178 -13.52 10.90 17.88
N ARG A 179 -14.44 10.52 18.77
CA ARG A 179 -14.19 9.68 19.96
C ARG A 179 -12.87 10.03 20.68
N ARG A 180 -12.64 11.31 20.95
CA ARG A 180 -11.40 11.82 21.52
C ARG A 180 -11.09 11.12 22.85
N GLY A 181 -9.88 10.54 22.95
CA GLY A 181 -9.44 9.75 24.11
C GLY A 181 -9.88 8.29 24.10
N GLN A 182 -10.75 7.86 23.16
CA GLN A 182 -11.20 6.48 23.01
C GLN A 182 -10.71 5.86 21.70
N CYS A 183 -10.72 6.62 20.60
CA CYS A 183 -10.19 6.18 19.31
C CYS A 183 -8.76 6.70 19.14
N GLN A 184 -7.81 5.81 18.97
CA GLN A 184 -6.42 6.17 18.68
C GLN A 184 -6.25 6.47 17.19
N LYS A 185 -5.59 7.58 16.89
CA LYS A 185 -5.46 8.08 15.52
C LYS A 185 -4.03 7.97 15.02
N PHE A 186 -3.88 7.62 13.75
CA PHE A 186 -2.61 7.47 13.06
C PHE A 186 -2.61 8.33 11.80
N TYR A 187 -1.73 9.33 11.74
CA TYR A 187 -1.68 10.29 10.66
C TYR A 187 -0.40 10.14 9.84
N GLY A 188 -0.58 9.93 8.53
CA GLY A 188 0.48 9.60 7.59
C GLY A 188 1.42 10.76 7.27
N ILE A 189 2.70 10.40 7.11
CA ILE A 189 3.75 11.20 6.48
C ILE A 189 4.11 10.47 5.19
N ILE A 190 3.82 11.07 4.04
CA ILE A 190 4.01 10.45 2.75
C ILE A 190 5.42 10.74 2.26
N LEU A 191 6.26 9.72 2.19
CA LEU A 191 7.61 9.83 1.67
C LEU A 191 7.58 10.20 0.18
N GLY A 192 8.35 11.21 -0.20
CA GLY A 192 8.38 11.73 -1.57
C GLY A 192 7.22 12.64 -1.96
N ALA A 193 6.24 12.86 -1.06
CA ALA A 193 5.09 13.73 -1.28
C ALA A 193 4.66 14.40 0.03
N TYR A 194 5.59 15.10 0.66
CA TYR A 194 5.36 15.73 1.97
C TYR A 194 4.27 16.80 1.96
N GLU A 195 4.06 17.46 0.84
CA GLU A 195 3.06 18.51 0.63
C GLU A 195 1.61 18.00 0.76
N ILE A 196 1.39 16.70 0.50
CA ILE A 196 0.08 16.06 0.69
C ILE A 196 -0.01 15.27 2.00
N SER A 197 1.04 15.26 2.82
CA SER A 197 1.03 14.61 4.14
C SER A 197 0.13 15.36 5.11
N ILE A 198 -0.36 14.66 6.14
CA ILE A 198 -1.12 15.32 7.21
C ILE A 198 -0.18 16.27 7.97
N PRO A 199 -0.49 17.58 8.05
CA PRO A 199 0.35 18.54 8.79
C PRO A 199 0.50 18.16 10.26
N ALA A 200 1.67 18.42 10.83
CA ALA A 200 1.95 18.11 12.24
C ALA A 200 0.95 18.76 13.21
N ILE A 201 0.46 19.96 12.89
CA ILE A 201 -0.55 20.65 13.70
C ILE A 201 -1.85 19.86 13.82
N GLN A 202 -2.26 19.14 12.77
CA GLN A 202 -3.45 18.30 12.82
C GLN A 202 -3.22 17.06 13.71
N ALA A 203 -2.04 16.48 13.66
CA ALA A 203 -1.69 15.35 14.53
C ALA A 203 -1.68 15.78 16.01
N ILE A 204 -1.13 16.96 16.32
CA ILE A 204 -1.16 17.54 17.67
C ILE A 204 -2.61 17.78 18.11
N ALA A 205 -3.43 18.42 17.27
CA ALA A 205 -4.83 18.71 17.59
C ALA A 205 -5.65 17.44 17.86
N ALA A 206 -5.35 16.34 17.16
CA ALA A 206 -6.01 15.06 17.32
C ALA A 206 -5.42 14.20 18.45
N ASN A 207 -4.28 14.56 19.03
CA ASN A 207 -3.43 13.66 19.81
C ASN A 207 -3.13 12.35 19.06
N ALA A 208 -2.75 12.47 17.79
CA ALA A 208 -2.55 11.34 16.90
C ALA A 208 -1.08 10.93 16.85
N TYR A 209 -0.83 9.63 16.73
CA TYR A 209 0.45 9.09 16.32
C TYR A 209 0.74 9.45 14.87
N ARG A 210 2.00 9.53 14.51
CA ARG A 210 2.42 9.70 13.11
C ARG A 210 3.12 8.45 12.63
N TYR A 211 3.08 8.22 11.32
CA TYR A 211 3.79 7.10 10.69
C TYR A 211 4.22 7.47 9.28
N TYR A 212 5.31 6.85 8.84
CA TYR A 212 5.77 6.98 7.46
C TYR A 212 5.12 5.95 6.56
N VAL A 213 4.76 6.39 5.35
CA VAL A 213 4.19 5.57 4.31
C VAL A 213 4.78 5.96 2.96
N MET A 214 4.90 5.02 2.04
CA MET A 214 5.32 5.28 0.67
C MET A 214 4.11 5.31 -0.26
N VAL A 215 4.14 6.17 -1.28
CA VAL A 215 3.11 6.22 -2.32
C VAL A 215 3.34 5.11 -3.36
N GLY A 216 2.26 4.61 -3.94
CA GLY A 216 2.31 3.64 -5.03
C GLY A 216 2.63 2.23 -4.58
N TYR A 217 3.53 1.57 -5.28
CA TYR A 217 3.90 0.18 -5.00
C TYR A 217 4.85 0.10 -3.81
N SER A 218 4.31 -0.23 -2.63
CA SER A 218 5.08 -0.38 -1.39
C SER A 218 4.75 -1.73 -0.75
N PRO A 219 5.70 -2.68 -0.73
CA PRO A 219 5.45 -4.04 -0.29
C PRO A 219 5.15 -4.13 1.22
N PHE A 220 4.43 -5.18 1.61
CA PHE A 220 4.31 -5.58 2.99
C PHE A 220 5.65 -6.08 3.53
N CYS A 221 5.95 -5.75 4.78
CA CYS A 221 7.05 -6.32 5.55
C CYS A 221 6.56 -6.67 6.96
N GLN A 222 7.22 -7.65 7.60
CA GLN A 222 6.88 -8.03 8.98
C GLN A 222 7.35 -6.99 9.99
N ASP A 223 8.42 -6.28 9.68
CA ASP A 223 9.04 -5.31 10.57
C ASP A 223 8.62 -3.87 10.22
N ILE A 224 7.40 -3.52 10.60
CA ILE A 224 6.87 -2.15 10.41
C ILE A 224 7.50 -1.14 11.39
N GLN A 225 8.27 -1.59 12.37
CA GLN A 225 8.97 -0.70 13.30
C GLN A 225 10.22 -0.07 12.66
N ASN A 226 10.75 -0.70 11.62
CA ASN A 226 11.94 -0.23 10.91
C ASN A 226 11.68 0.13 9.44
N ASN A 227 10.45 -0.04 8.96
CA ASN A 227 10.08 0.19 7.56
C ASN A 227 8.80 1.02 7.46
N PRO A 228 8.61 1.81 6.38
CA PRO A 228 7.36 2.51 6.15
C PRO A 228 6.21 1.52 5.95
N LEU A 229 5.00 1.94 6.28
CA LEU A 229 3.82 1.11 6.07
C LEU A 229 3.49 0.96 4.58
N PRO A 230 2.94 -0.20 4.15
CA PRO A 230 2.54 -0.43 2.77
C PRO A 230 1.35 0.45 2.37
N ASN A 231 1.23 0.75 1.05
CA ASN A 231 0.18 1.61 0.55
C ASN A 231 -0.60 1.03 -0.65
N PHE A 232 0.02 0.73 -1.79
CA PHE A 232 -0.65 0.31 -3.03
C PHE A 232 -1.86 1.21 -3.41
N ASN A 233 -1.71 2.53 -3.29
CA ASN A 233 -2.74 3.54 -3.50
C ASN A 233 -4.00 3.36 -2.61
N SER A 234 -3.84 2.69 -1.45
CA SER A 234 -4.89 2.59 -0.45
C SER A 234 -4.31 2.51 0.96
N ILE A 235 -4.75 3.41 1.80
CA ILE A 235 -4.40 3.43 3.23
C ILE A 235 -4.85 2.17 3.97
N THR A 236 -5.79 1.40 3.41
CA THR A 236 -6.24 0.13 3.96
C THR A 236 -5.07 -0.84 4.18
N PHE A 237 -4.07 -0.82 3.30
CA PHE A 237 -2.88 -1.66 3.46
C PHE A 237 -2.02 -1.26 4.66
N SER A 238 -1.90 0.04 4.95
CA SER A 238 -1.24 0.51 6.17
C SER A 238 -1.99 0.05 7.43
N ALA A 239 -3.32 0.12 7.43
CA ALA A 239 -4.15 -0.37 8.52
C ALA A 239 -4.04 -1.90 8.69
N LEU A 240 -3.93 -2.65 7.59
CA LEU A 240 -3.69 -4.10 7.62
C LEU A 240 -2.33 -4.46 8.20
N ALA A 241 -1.26 -3.75 7.82
CA ALA A 241 0.06 -3.98 8.41
C ALA A 241 0.08 -3.73 9.92
N PHE A 242 -0.61 -2.68 10.38
CA PHE A 242 -0.83 -2.44 11.80
C PHE A 242 -1.65 -3.56 12.46
N ALA A 243 -2.75 -4.01 11.83
CA ALA A 243 -3.55 -5.11 12.36
C ALA A 243 -2.70 -6.37 12.57
N LEU A 244 -1.83 -6.71 11.63
CA LEU A 244 -0.93 -7.87 11.74
C LEU A 244 0.06 -7.75 12.89
N LEU A 245 0.62 -6.54 13.15
CA LEU A 245 1.48 -6.28 14.30
C LEU A 245 0.78 -6.64 15.61
N THR A 246 -0.52 -6.42 15.71
CA THR A 246 -1.30 -6.68 16.93
C THR A 246 -1.63 -8.16 17.13
N LYS A 247 -1.31 -9.04 16.17
CA LYS A 247 -1.43 -10.50 16.21
C LYS A 247 -2.86 -11.03 16.43
N PRO A 248 -3.85 -10.63 15.61
CA PRO A 248 -5.21 -11.14 15.72
C PRO A 248 -5.29 -12.61 15.26
N LYS A 249 -6.33 -13.34 15.67
CA LYS A 249 -6.67 -14.65 15.07
C LYS A 249 -7.40 -14.52 13.73
N ARG A 250 -8.10 -13.39 13.50
CA ARG A 250 -8.90 -13.15 12.29
C ARG A 250 -8.96 -11.66 11.96
N ILE A 251 -8.91 -11.36 10.66
CA ILE A 251 -9.13 -10.01 10.13
C ILE A 251 -10.30 -10.05 9.16
N TYR A 252 -11.31 -9.22 9.42
CA TYR A 252 -12.42 -8.95 8.51
C TYR A 252 -12.09 -7.74 7.63
N LEU A 253 -12.30 -7.85 6.34
CA LEU A 253 -12.15 -6.79 5.36
C LEU A 253 -13.55 -6.22 5.06
N VAL A 254 -13.80 -5.00 5.50
CA VAL A 254 -15.11 -4.34 5.42
C VAL A 254 -15.01 -3.10 4.55
N GLY A 255 -15.90 -2.92 3.57
CA GLY A 255 -15.87 -1.75 2.68
C GLY A 255 -14.58 -1.64 1.85
N CYS A 256 -13.91 -2.77 1.58
CA CYS A 256 -12.67 -2.86 0.78
C CYS A 256 -13.01 -3.22 -0.68
N ASP A 257 -13.86 -2.41 -1.32
CA ASP A 257 -14.55 -2.79 -2.56
C ASP A 257 -13.67 -2.84 -3.81
N THR A 258 -12.60 -2.04 -3.86
CA THR A 258 -11.63 -2.01 -4.98
C THR A 258 -12.30 -1.92 -6.35
N ASN A 259 -13.26 -0.98 -6.50
CA ASN A 259 -14.03 -0.76 -7.72
C ASN A 259 -14.26 0.74 -7.99
N GLU A 260 -14.98 1.06 -9.07
CA GLU A 260 -15.27 2.42 -9.51
C GLU A 260 -16.47 3.06 -8.80
N SER A 261 -17.18 2.34 -7.95
CA SER A 261 -18.52 2.73 -7.44
C SER A 261 -18.50 3.87 -6.39
N GLY A 262 -17.33 4.45 -6.11
CA GLY A 262 -17.21 5.56 -5.15
C GLY A 262 -17.19 5.09 -3.70
N TYR A 263 -17.89 5.83 -2.83
CA TYR A 263 -17.82 5.66 -1.38
C TYR A 263 -19.18 5.33 -0.76
N PHE A 264 -19.17 4.82 0.47
CA PHE A 264 -20.38 4.41 1.20
C PHE A 264 -21.39 5.57 1.42
N ASP A 265 -20.93 6.82 1.45
CA ASP A 265 -21.75 8.03 1.59
C ASP A 265 -22.37 8.51 0.25
N GLY A 266 -22.16 7.78 -0.83
CA GLY A 266 -22.65 8.10 -2.17
C GLY A 266 -21.78 9.10 -2.94
N GLN A 267 -20.68 9.59 -2.35
CA GLN A 267 -19.75 10.43 -3.10
C GLN A 267 -19.00 9.60 -4.14
N LEU A 268 -18.91 10.13 -5.35
CA LEU A 268 -18.09 9.54 -6.41
C LEU A 268 -16.62 9.89 -6.23
N ASN A 269 -15.76 9.08 -6.82
CA ASN A 269 -14.35 9.42 -6.91
C ASN A 269 -14.16 10.58 -7.90
N HIS A 270 -13.43 11.62 -7.48
CA HIS A 270 -13.20 12.82 -8.30
C HIS A 270 -11.98 12.71 -9.23
N MET A 271 -11.29 11.58 -9.23
CA MET A 271 -10.15 11.34 -10.13
C MET A 271 -10.64 11.26 -11.58
N ALA A 272 -9.79 11.67 -12.52
CA ALA A 272 -10.01 11.38 -13.94
C ALA A 272 -10.10 9.85 -14.15
N GLN A 273 -10.93 9.41 -15.11
CA GLN A 273 -11.21 7.98 -15.31
C GLN A 273 -9.93 7.14 -15.51
N ALA A 274 -8.96 7.65 -16.28
CA ALA A 274 -7.70 6.96 -16.51
C ALA A 274 -6.88 6.78 -15.22
N ASP A 275 -6.81 7.82 -14.38
CA ASP A 275 -6.09 7.78 -13.10
C ASP A 275 -6.79 6.86 -12.10
N LEU A 276 -8.13 6.85 -12.11
CA LEU A 276 -8.93 5.95 -11.28
C LEU A 276 -8.67 4.49 -11.67
N MET A 277 -8.69 4.15 -12.97
CA MET A 277 -8.42 2.79 -13.44
C MET A 277 -7.00 2.35 -13.12
N HIS A 278 -6.02 3.23 -13.26
CA HIS A 278 -4.64 2.98 -12.86
C HIS A 278 -4.53 2.72 -11.35
N SER A 279 -5.16 3.55 -10.53
CA SER A 279 -5.20 3.39 -9.07
C SER A 279 -5.85 2.06 -8.65
N ILE A 280 -6.97 1.68 -9.28
CA ILE A 280 -7.64 0.39 -9.05
C ILE A 280 -6.73 -0.78 -9.42
N SER A 281 -5.98 -0.67 -10.52
CA SER A 281 -5.03 -1.71 -10.94
C SER A 281 -3.92 -1.92 -9.91
N ILE A 282 -3.31 -0.85 -9.40
CA ILE A 282 -2.30 -0.91 -8.33
C ILE A 282 -2.92 -1.51 -7.05
N ASN A 283 -4.13 -1.11 -6.71
CA ASN A 283 -4.82 -1.61 -5.53
C ASN A 283 -5.09 -3.13 -5.63
N LYS A 284 -5.53 -3.63 -6.79
CA LYS A 284 -5.69 -5.07 -7.04
C LYS A 284 -4.37 -5.85 -6.91
N GLN A 285 -3.27 -5.29 -7.41
CA GLN A 285 -1.94 -5.88 -7.19
C GLN A 285 -1.59 -5.92 -5.69
N GLY A 286 -1.92 -4.87 -4.94
CA GLY A 286 -1.75 -4.81 -3.49
C GLY A 286 -2.50 -5.93 -2.75
N TRP A 287 -3.73 -6.25 -3.15
CA TRP A 287 -4.50 -7.34 -2.55
C TRP A 287 -3.90 -8.72 -2.84
N ASN A 288 -3.43 -8.96 -4.07
CA ASN A 288 -2.71 -10.20 -4.40
C ASN A 288 -1.40 -10.31 -3.61
N HIS A 289 -0.67 -9.20 -3.50
CA HIS A 289 0.54 -9.15 -2.69
C HIS A 289 0.24 -9.42 -1.21
N PHE A 290 -0.82 -8.82 -0.66
CA PHE A 290 -1.27 -9.05 0.71
C PHE A 290 -1.62 -10.52 0.94
N LYS A 291 -2.38 -11.13 0.02
CA LYS A 291 -2.71 -12.56 0.12
C LYS A 291 -1.46 -13.43 0.17
N ASN A 292 -0.53 -13.24 -0.76
CA ASN A 292 0.73 -14.00 -0.76
C ASN A 292 1.54 -13.78 0.52
N PHE A 293 1.57 -12.55 1.01
CA PHE A 293 2.27 -12.20 2.25
C PHE A 293 1.65 -12.90 3.47
N ILE A 294 0.32 -12.93 3.58
CA ILE A 294 -0.37 -13.65 4.64
C ILE A 294 -0.13 -15.16 4.57
N ASP A 295 -0.28 -15.75 3.39
CA ASP A 295 -0.10 -17.19 3.19
C ASP A 295 1.30 -17.66 3.61
N ILE A 296 2.32 -16.80 3.46
CA ILE A 296 3.72 -17.13 3.77
C ILE A 296 4.05 -16.84 5.23
N PHE A 297 3.68 -15.66 5.74
CA PHE A 297 4.20 -15.16 7.01
C PHE A 297 3.20 -15.24 8.17
N TYR A 298 1.89 -15.37 7.87
CA TYR A 298 0.82 -15.37 8.87
C TYR A 298 -0.25 -16.43 8.56
N PRO A 299 0.13 -17.70 8.30
CA PRO A 299 -0.81 -18.75 7.87
C PRO A 299 -1.92 -19.06 8.91
N ASP A 300 -1.69 -18.69 10.16
CA ASP A 300 -2.65 -18.91 11.25
C ASP A 300 -3.68 -17.78 11.37
N ILE A 301 -3.55 -16.68 10.63
CA ILE A 301 -4.49 -15.56 10.64
C ILE A 301 -5.52 -15.76 9.54
N GLU A 302 -6.78 -15.97 9.90
CA GLU A 302 -7.89 -16.07 8.94
C GLU A 302 -8.26 -14.69 8.40
N ILE A 303 -8.29 -14.52 7.06
CA ILE A 303 -8.76 -13.31 6.39
C ILE A 303 -10.14 -13.56 5.82
N VAL A 304 -11.10 -12.70 6.14
CA VAL A 304 -12.51 -12.82 5.76
C VAL A 304 -12.99 -11.54 5.08
N SER A 305 -13.49 -11.62 3.87
CA SER A 305 -14.12 -10.50 3.17
C SER A 305 -15.61 -10.42 3.50
N VAL A 306 -16.06 -9.26 3.96
CA VAL A 306 -17.46 -9.01 4.30
C VAL A 306 -18.14 -8.29 3.14
N ASN A 307 -19.22 -8.86 2.61
CA ASN A 307 -19.96 -8.36 1.44
C ASN A 307 -19.04 -7.98 0.26
N PRO A 308 -18.10 -8.86 -0.17
CA PRO A 308 -17.06 -8.50 -1.12
C PRO A 308 -17.64 -8.19 -2.51
N VAL A 309 -17.06 -7.17 -3.16
CA VAL A 309 -17.30 -6.87 -4.58
C VAL A 309 -16.03 -7.13 -5.37
N GLY A 310 -15.02 -6.26 -5.27
CA GLY A 310 -13.75 -6.42 -6.00
C GLY A 310 -12.82 -7.49 -5.44
N LEU A 311 -13.07 -7.98 -4.20
CA LEU A 311 -12.28 -9.02 -3.53
C LEU A 311 -12.96 -10.39 -3.53
N LYS A 312 -14.10 -10.55 -4.22
CA LYS A 312 -14.87 -11.79 -4.22
C LYS A 312 -14.00 -12.99 -4.65
N GLY A 313 -13.96 -14.01 -3.79
CA GLY A 313 -13.22 -15.24 -4.03
C GLY A 313 -11.70 -15.14 -3.79
N LEU A 314 -11.16 -13.96 -3.44
CA LEU A 314 -9.74 -13.83 -3.11
C LEU A 314 -9.45 -14.35 -1.69
N PHE A 315 -10.36 -14.11 -0.76
CA PHE A 315 -10.34 -14.59 0.62
C PHE A 315 -11.62 -15.36 0.90
N LYS A 316 -11.85 -15.75 2.16
CA LYS A 316 -13.12 -16.33 2.57
C LYS A 316 -14.21 -15.25 2.56
N ASP A 317 -15.25 -15.46 1.79
CA ASP A 317 -16.36 -14.51 1.68
C ASP A 317 -17.44 -14.81 2.71
N ILE A 318 -17.98 -13.74 3.34
CA ILE A 318 -19.21 -13.79 4.15
C ILE A 318 -20.14 -12.66 3.72
N TYR A 319 -21.45 -12.85 3.94
CA TYR A 319 -22.48 -11.88 3.56
C TYR A 319 -23.36 -11.58 4.77
N GLN A 320 -23.65 -10.28 4.99
CA GLN A 320 -24.49 -9.77 6.06
C GLN A 320 -25.76 -9.16 5.47
#